data_2df7699a3c8671690794bb516e4960ef
#
_entry.id   2df7699a3c8671690794bb516e4960ef
#
_cell.length_a   1.000
_cell.length_b   1.000
_cell.length_c   1.000
_cell.angle_alpha   90.00
_cell.angle_beta   90.00
_cell.angle_gamma   90.00
#
_symmetry.space_group_name_H-M   'P 1'
#
loop_
_entity.id
_entity.type
_entity.pdbx_description
1 polymer ?
#
loop_
_entity_poly.entity_id
_entity_poly.type
_entity_poly.pdbx_seq_one_letter_code
_entity_poly.pdbx_strand_id
1 'polypeptide(L)'
;MNYKAIGDMLAYFHDEGYIQHALKVFGYAQGIIAGENVTGKEKEALEYAALFHDVGIPAGIAECGSGAGPIQERLGAPIAMELTRKYVEDEDVIQRVGYLVGHHHSFGVKGERDLQILFEADWLVNLIESAAQFDRNIVFDKHFETATGKRFYNNVILGKE
;
A
#
# COMPACT_ATOMS: atom_id res chain seq x y z
N MET A 1 -14.79 -1.52 -2.64
CA MET A 1 -14.49 -1.15 -1.22
C MET A 1 -15.58 -0.27 -0.63
N ASN A 2 -15.83 -0.34 0.67
CA ASN A 2 -16.69 0.59 1.40
C ASN A 2 -15.89 1.82 1.85
N TYR A 3 -16.21 3.00 1.34
CA TYR A 3 -15.43 4.24 1.63
C TYR A 3 -15.51 4.72 3.09
N LYS A 4 -16.41 4.17 3.92
CA LYS A 4 -16.39 4.42 5.38
C LYS A 4 -15.10 3.94 6.03
N ALA A 5 -14.40 2.97 5.42
CA ALA A 5 -13.09 2.50 5.87
C ALA A 5 -12.02 3.62 5.91
N ILE A 6 -12.16 4.66 5.06
CA ILE A 6 -11.29 5.85 5.14
C ILE A 6 -11.44 6.52 6.52
N GLY A 7 -12.67 6.66 7.02
CA GLY A 7 -12.90 7.22 8.35
C GLY A 7 -12.23 6.40 9.47
N ASP A 8 -12.26 5.07 9.37
CA ASP A 8 -11.57 4.20 10.34
C ASP A 8 -10.04 4.33 10.25
N MET A 9 -9.48 4.47 9.04
CA MET A 9 -8.06 4.73 8.84
C MET A 9 -7.65 6.06 9.48
N LEU A 10 -8.42 7.14 9.24
CA LEU A 10 -8.17 8.46 9.84
C LEU A 10 -8.18 8.38 11.38
N ALA A 11 -9.18 7.66 11.94
CA ALA A 11 -9.31 7.47 13.37
C ALA A 11 -8.20 6.59 13.97
N TYR A 12 -7.65 5.67 13.20
CA TYR A 12 -6.60 4.76 13.65
C TYR A 12 -5.23 5.45 13.75
N PHE A 13 -4.84 6.20 12.72
CA PHE A 13 -3.50 6.79 12.68
C PHE A 13 -3.32 7.98 13.62
N HIS A 14 -4.30 8.86 13.75
CA HIS A 14 -4.22 10.12 14.52
C HIS A 14 -3.01 11.02 14.20
N ASP A 15 -2.21 10.65 13.20
CA ASP A 15 -1.01 11.37 12.76
C ASP A 15 -1.18 11.83 11.32
N GLU A 16 -0.98 13.15 11.07
CA GLU A 16 -1.21 13.74 9.74
C GLU A 16 -0.28 13.15 8.67
N GLY A 17 0.97 12.85 9.01
CA GLY A 17 1.94 12.27 8.09
C GLY A 17 1.49 10.91 7.57
N TYR A 18 1.14 9.99 8.48
CA TYR A 18 0.65 8.66 8.12
C TYR A 18 -0.68 8.71 7.35
N ILE A 19 -1.59 9.61 7.75
CA ILE A 19 -2.86 9.83 7.07
C ILE A 19 -2.63 10.28 5.62
N GLN A 20 -1.80 11.30 5.40
CA GLN A 20 -1.51 11.82 4.07
C GLN A 20 -0.80 10.78 3.19
N HIS A 21 0.14 10.04 3.77
CA HIS A 21 0.82 8.93 3.08
C HIS A 21 -0.19 7.88 2.62
N ALA A 22 -1.01 7.35 3.51
CA ALA A 22 -2.01 6.32 3.20
C ALA A 22 -3.03 6.78 2.13
N LEU A 23 -3.50 8.02 2.20
CA LEU A 23 -4.42 8.57 1.19
C LEU A 23 -3.76 8.71 -0.19
N LYS A 24 -2.49 9.10 -0.26
CA LYS A 24 -1.74 9.20 -1.52
C LYS A 24 -1.50 7.81 -2.11
N VAL A 25 -1.04 6.84 -1.30
CA VAL A 25 -0.85 5.45 -1.74
C VAL A 25 -2.15 4.87 -2.25
N PHE A 26 -3.25 5.03 -1.51
CA PHE A 26 -4.57 4.62 -1.95
C PHE A 26 -4.98 5.26 -3.28
N GLY A 27 -4.74 6.56 -3.47
CA GLY A 27 -5.04 7.27 -4.71
C GLY A 27 -4.26 6.73 -5.91
N TYR A 28 -2.95 6.50 -5.77
CA TYR A 28 -2.13 5.90 -6.82
C TYR A 28 -2.54 4.46 -7.11
N ALA A 29 -2.81 3.66 -6.07
CA ALA A 29 -3.29 2.29 -6.24
C ALA A 29 -4.58 2.25 -7.06
N GLN A 30 -5.56 3.13 -6.78
CA GLN A 30 -6.79 3.23 -7.56
C GLN A 30 -6.52 3.51 -9.04
N GLY A 31 -5.60 4.41 -9.34
CA GLY A 31 -5.21 4.72 -10.71
C GLY A 31 -4.55 3.53 -11.42
N ILE A 32 -3.66 2.80 -10.74
CA ILE A 32 -3.00 1.62 -11.31
C ILE A 32 -4.01 0.47 -11.47
N ILE A 33 -4.85 0.21 -10.47
CA ILE A 33 -5.95 -0.77 -10.52
C ILE A 33 -6.80 -0.56 -11.78
N ALA A 34 -7.21 0.68 -12.02
CA ALA A 34 -8.02 1.03 -13.19
C ALA A 34 -7.26 0.82 -14.50
N GLY A 35 -5.99 1.26 -14.58
CA GLY A 35 -5.16 1.15 -15.77
C GLY A 35 -4.77 -0.29 -16.12
N GLU A 36 -4.61 -1.14 -15.11
CA GLU A 36 -4.29 -2.57 -15.27
C GLU A 36 -5.55 -3.47 -15.34
N ASN A 37 -6.76 -2.88 -15.34
CA ASN A 37 -8.03 -3.60 -15.41
C ASN A 37 -8.21 -4.67 -14.30
N VAL A 38 -7.77 -4.36 -13.07
CA VAL A 38 -7.98 -5.24 -11.92
C VAL A 38 -9.44 -5.17 -11.47
N THR A 39 -10.07 -6.31 -11.24
CA THR A 39 -11.50 -6.41 -10.91
C THR A 39 -11.78 -7.46 -9.83
N GLY A 40 -13.04 -7.56 -9.37
CA GLY A 40 -13.48 -8.60 -8.44
C GLY A 40 -12.79 -8.55 -7.08
N LYS A 41 -12.57 -9.73 -6.48
CA LYS A 41 -11.98 -9.90 -5.15
C LYS A 41 -10.55 -9.33 -5.08
N GLU A 42 -9.76 -9.47 -6.15
CA GLU A 42 -8.40 -8.94 -6.23
C GLU A 42 -8.39 -7.41 -6.08
N LYS A 43 -9.28 -6.72 -6.82
CA LYS A 43 -9.45 -5.28 -6.68
C LYS A 43 -9.86 -4.90 -5.26
N GLU A 44 -10.86 -5.58 -4.70
CA GLU A 44 -11.37 -5.28 -3.38
C GLU A 44 -10.30 -5.44 -2.30
N ALA A 45 -9.55 -6.55 -2.33
CA ALA A 45 -8.45 -6.78 -1.39
C ALA A 45 -7.35 -5.71 -1.52
N LEU A 46 -6.97 -5.36 -2.75
CA LEU A 46 -5.94 -4.37 -3.00
C LEU A 46 -6.34 -2.97 -2.54
N GLU A 47 -7.61 -2.59 -2.70
CA GLU A 47 -8.13 -1.30 -2.23
C GLU A 47 -8.03 -1.17 -0.70
N TYR A 48 -8.42 -2.20 0.05
CA TYR A 48 -8.26 -2.20 1.52
C TYR A 48 -6.78 -2.27 1.93
N ALA A 49 -5.98 -3.10 1.26
CA ALA A 49 -4.57 -3.21 1.55
C ALA A 49 -3.84 -1.87 1.33
N ALA A 50 -4.11 -1.16 0.24
CA ALA A 50 -3.51 0.16 -0.01
C ALA A 50 -3.89 1.19 1.05
N LEU A 51 -5.12 1.13 1.57
CA LEU A 51 -5.59 2.02 2.63
C LEU A 51 -4.96 1.71 3.99
N PHE A 52 -4.70 0.43 4.28
CA PHE A 52 -4.27 -0.06 5.59
C PHE A 52 -2.82 -0.58 5.62
N HIS A 53 -2.01 -0.39 4.55
CA HIS A 53 -0.68 -1.03 4.46
C HIS A 53 0.22 -0.72 5.65
N ASP A 54 0.18 0.50 6.15
CA ASP A 54 1.04 1.02 7.21
C ASP A 54 0.43 0.99 8.63
N VAL A 55 -0.73 0.34 8.83
CA VAL A 55 -1.37 0.26 10.17
C VAL A 55 -0.51 -0.46 11.22
N GLY A 56 0.52 -1.15 10.81
CA GLY A 56 1.51 -1.75 11.70
C GLY A 56 2.48 -0.76 12.34
N ILE A 57 2.66 0.45 11.78
CA ILE A 57 3.63 1.44 12.27
C ILE A 57 3.31 1.90 13.70
N PRO A 58 2.11 2.41 14.02
CA PRO A 58 1.79 2.84 15.38
C PRO A 58 1.94 1.71 16.40
N ALA A 59 1.47 0.50 16.05
CA ALA A 59 1.60 -0.68 16.91
C ALA A 59 3.08 -1.07 17.11
N GLY A 60 3.90 -1.02 16.06
CA GLY A 60 5.33 -1.30 16.14
C GLY A 60 6.08 -0.31 17.01
N ILE A 61 5.77 0.97 16.89
CA ILE A 61 6.35 2.02 17.76
C ILE A 61 5.97 1.78 19.21
N ALA A 62 4.70 1.46 19.50
CA ALA A 62 4.20 1.22 20.86
C ALA A 62 4.80 -0.05 21.48
N GLU A 63 4.91 -1.16 20.73
CA GLU A 63 5.35 -2.47 21.23
C GLU A 63 6.89 -2.61 21.25
N CYS A 64 7.54 -2.14 20.19
CA CYS A 64 8.96 -2.40 19.92
C CYS A 64 9.81 -1.12 19.82
N GLY A 65 9.23 0.07 19.94
CA GLY A 65 9.93 1.35 19.73
C GLY A 65 10.34 1.59 18.28
N SER A 66 9.78 0.88 17.31
CA SER A 66 10.19 0.93 15.90
C SER A 66 9.04 0.62 14.94
N GLY A 67 8.93 1.40 13.87
CA GLY A 67 8.05 1.14 12.72
C GLY A 67 8.79 0.50 11.54
N ALA A 68 9.89 -0.23 11.76
CA ALA A 68 10.66 -0.85 10.68
C ALA A 68 9.84 -1.89 9.90
N GLY A 69 10.13 -2.03 8.59
CA GLY A 69 9.38 -2.89 7.66
C GLY A 69 8.95 -4.25 8.21
N PRO A 70 9.87 -5.11 8.72
CA PRO A 70 9.47 -6.42 9.25
C PRO A 70 8.54 -6.38 10.47
N ILE A 71 8.61 -5.31 11.27
CA ILE A 71 7.75 -5.13 12.44
C ILE A 71 6.36 -4.71 11.99
N GLN A 72 6.28 -3.71 11.11
CA GLN A 72 5.00 -3.25 10.59
C GLN A 72 4.28 -4.31 9.76
N GLU A 73 4.96 -5.14 8.96
CA GLU A 73 4.37 -6.27 8.25
C GLU A 73 3.75 -7.28 9.23
N ARG A 74 4.49 -7.67 10.27
CA ARG A 74 4.04 -8.65 11.26
C ARG A 74 2.81 -8.15 12.04
N LEU A 75 2.82 -6.90 12.48
CA LEU A 75 1.75 -6.32 13.30
C LEU A 75 0.61 -5.76 12.45
N GLY A 76 0.91 -5.25 11.26
CA GLY A 76 -0.06 -4.64 10.36
C GLY A 76 -1.03 -5.65 9.76
N ALA A 77 -0.56 -6.84 9.38
CA ALA A 77 -1.40 -7.85 8.77
C ALA A 77 -2.66 -8.19 9.59
N PRO A 78 -2.58 -8.60 10.86
CA PRO A 78 -3.77 -8.89 11.66
C PRO A 78 -4.65 -7.64 11.90
N ILE A 79 -4.06 -6.46 12.08
CA ILE A 79 -4.79 -5.21 12.27
C ILE A 79 -5.59 -4.85 11.01
N ALA A 80 -4.97 -4.93 9.84
CA ALA A 80 -5.64 -4.67 8.56
C ALA A 80 -6.80 -5.63 8.32
N MET A 81 -6.64 -6.91 8.64
CA MET A 81 -7.70 -7.92 8.57
C MET A 81 -8.87 -7.56 9.50
N GLU A 82 -8.62 -7.16 10.74
CA GLU A 82 -9.65 -6.77 11.70
C GLU A 82 -10.42 -5.53 11.20
N LEU A 83 -9.73 -4.51 10.72
CA LEU A 83 -10.33 -3.32 10.15
C LEU A 83 -11.19 -3.65 8.92
N THR A 84 -10.71 -4.55 8.05
CA THR A 84 -11.41 -4.97 6.83
C THR A 84 -12.69 -5.74 7.16
N ARG A 85 -12.70 -6.59 8.19
CA ARG A 85 -13.90 -7.36 8.64
C ARG A 85 -15.10 -6.51 8.99
N LYS A 86 -14.92 -5.25 9.27
CA LYS A 86 -16.05 -4.32 9.51
C LYS A 86 -16.88 -4.08 8.24
N TYR A 87 -16.32 -4.37 7.05
CA TYR A 87 -16.88 -3.99 5.75
C TYR A 87 -17.01 -5.14 4.77
N VAL A 88 -16.30 -6.24 5.01
CA VAL A 88 -16.19 -7.40 4.10
C VAL A 88 -16.46 -8.68 4.89
N GLU A 89 -17.37 -9.51 4.35
CA GLU A 89 -17.68 -10.82 4.91
C GLU A 89 -16.90 -11.95 4.22
N ASP A 90 -16.37 -11.69 3.01
CA ASP A 90 -15.62 -12.66 2.23
C ASP A 90 -14.22 -12.89 2.84
N GLU A 91 -14.04 -14.05 3.46
CA GLU A 91 -12.80 -14.40 4.15
C GLU A 91 -11.60 -14.48 3.18
N ASP A 92 -11.79 -14.86 1.92
CA ASP A 92 -10.69 -14.87 0.93
C ASP A 92 -10.15 -13.47 0.70
N VAL A 93 -11.04 -12.47 0.63
CA VAL A 93 -10.65 -11.04 0.51
C VAL A 93 -9.90 -10.59 1.76
N ILE A 94 -10.41 -10.92 2.95
CA ILE A 94 -9.79 -10.52 4.22
C ILE A 94 -8.40 -11.13 4.37
N GLN A 95 -8.25 -12.43 4.08
CA GLN A 95 -6.95 -13.11 4.12
C GLN A 95 -5.98 -12.50 3.10
N ARG A 96 -6.48 -12.14 1.91
CA ARG A 96 -5.63 -11.48 0.89
C ARG A 96 -5.18 -10.09 1.34
N VAL A 97 -6.01 -9.30 2.01
CA VAL A 97 -5.60 -8.02 2.62
C VAL A 97 -4.48 -8.24 3.63
N GLY A 98 -4.65 -9.19 4.55
CA GLY A 98 -3.60 -9.53 5.52
C GLY A 98 -2.29 -9.94 4.87
N TYR A 99 -2.37 -10.76 3.80
CA TYR A 99 -1.19 -11.16 3.04
C TYR A 99 -0.49 -9.95 2.39
N LEU A 100 -1.24 -9.10 1.69
CA LEU A 100 -0.67 -7.92 1.02
C LEU A 100 -0.01 -6.97 2.01
N VAL A 101 -0.66 -6.67 3.13
CA VAL A 101 -0.10 -5.83 4.19
C VAL A 101 1.11 -6.48 4.86
N GLY A 102 1.06 -7.81 5.07
CA GLY A 102 2.18 -8.56 5.66
C GLY A 102 3.40 -8.75 4.74
N HIS A 103 3.32 -8.32 3.47
CA HIS A 103 4.41 -8.52 2.50
C HIS A 103 4.77 -7.27 1.71
N HIS A 104 4.21 -6.10 2.06
CA HIS A 104 4.39 -4.88 1.25
C HIS A 104 5.81 -4.27 1.31
N HIS A 105 6.70 -4.80 2.15
CA HIS A 105 8.15 -4.54 2.14
C HIS A 105 8.98 -5.76 1.71
N SER A 106 8.34 -6.88 1.41
CA SER A 106 9.01 -8.12 1.03
C SER A 106 9.38 -8.13 -0.45
N PHE A 107 10.30 -7.24 -0.86
CA PHE A 107 10.75 -7.07 -2.24
C PHE A 107 11.43 -8.35 -2.77
N GLY A 108 10.79 -9.02 -3.70
CA GLY A 108 11.32 -10.25 -4.31
C GLY A 108 10.27 -11.33 -4.51
N VAL A 109 9.09 -11.16 -3.98
CA VAL A 109 7.92 -11.98 -4.34
C VAL A 109 7.49 -11.58 -5.75
N LYS A 110 7.73 -12.45 -6.72
CA LYS A 110 7.40 -12.19 -8.13
C LYS A 110 6.09 -12.87 -8.53
N GLY A 111 5.40 -12.27 -9.49
CA GLY A 111 4.26 -12.88 -10.15
C GLY A 111 2.91 -12.63 -9.47
N GLU A 112 2.86 -11.82 -8.42
CA GLU A 112 1.64 -11.42 -7.74
C GLU A 112 1.28 -9.98 -8.12
N ARG A 113 0.34 -9.84 -9.06
CA ARG A 113 -0.02 -8.55 -9.66
C ARG A 113 -0.51 -7.53 -8.64
N ASP A 114 -1.33 -7.93 -7.70
CA ASP A 114 -1.89 -7.05 -6.67
C ASP A 114 -0.81 -6.55 -5.69
N LEU A 115 0.10 -7.44 -5.25
CA LEU A 115 1.23 -7.05 -4.43
C LEU A 115 2.18 -6.09 -5.18
N GLN A 116 2.41 -6.36 -6.47
CA GLN A 116 3.20 -5.48 -7.34
C GLN A 116 2.57 -4.08 -7.45
N ILE A 117 1.26 -4.00 -7.62
CA ILE A 117 0.54 -2.71 -7.68
C ILE A 117 0.65 -1.95 -6.36
N LEU A 118 0.53 -2.65 -5.24
CA LEU A 118 0.71 -2.04 -3.91
C LEU A 118 2.12 -1.47 -3.75
N PHE A 119 3.17 -2.22 -4.13
CA PHE A 119 4.55 -1.75 -4.13
C PHE A 119 4.73 -0.48 -4.97
N GLU A 120 4.23 -0.48 -6.20
CA GLU A 120 4.39 0.66 -7.10
C GLU A 120 3.68 1.90 -6.57
N ALA A 121 2.49 1.74 -5.99
CA ALA A 121 1.74 2.85 -5.39
C ALA A 121 2.47 3.44 -4.18
N ASP A 122 3.01 2.60 -3.31
CA ASP A 122 3.79 3.02 -2.14
C ASP A 122 5.12 3.68 -2.57
N TRP A 123 5.85 3.09 -3.52
CA TRP A 123 7.08 3.68 -4.03
C TRP A 123 6.87 5.05 -4.70
N LEU A 124 5.76 5.27 -5.41
CA LEU A 124 5.44 6.59 -5.98
C LEU A 124 5.37 7.65 -4.89
N VAL A 125 4.79 7.33 -3.74
CA VAL A 125 4.69 8.25 -2.60
C VAL A 125 6.04 8.41 -1.91
N ASN A 126 6.75 7.32 -1.61
CA ASN A 126 8.05 7.34 -0.94
C ASN A 126 9.10 8.13 -1.72
N LEU A 127 9.12 8.02 -3.06
CA LEU A 127 10.03 8.78 -3.93
C LEU A 127 9.76 10.30 -3.92
N ILE A 128 8.55 10.72 -3.57
CA ILE A 128 8.20 12.14 -3.42
C ILE A 128 8.54 12.61 -2.00
N GLU A 129 8.12 11.86 -0.98
CA GLU A 129 8.24 12.26 0.43
C GLU A 129 9.67 12.14 0.95
N SER A 130 10.44 11.18 0.43
CA SER A 130 11.81 10.86 0.88
C SER A 130 12.82 10.89 -0.27
N ALA A 131 12.66 11.83 -1.21
CA ALA A 131 13.40 11.90 -2.46
C ALA A 131 14.94 11.84 -2.31
N ALA A 132 15.50 12.36 -1.23
CA ALA A 132 16.93 12.36 -0.97
C ALA A 132 17.51 11.02 -0.49
N GLN A 133 16.65 10.07 -0.12
CA GLN A 133 17.06 8.78 0.46
C GLN A 133 17.25 7.68 -0.58
N PHE A 134 16.70 7.86 -1.79
CA PHE A 134 16.63 6.80 -2.80
C PHE A 134 17.20 7.24 -4.14
N ASP A 135 17.94 6.35 -4.79
CA ASP A 135 18.26 6.48 -6.21
C ASP A 135 17.03 6.10 -7.05
N ARG A 136 16.44 7.13 -7.68
CA ARG A 136 15.19 6.98 -8.44
C ARG A 136 15.28 5.99 -9.58
N ASN A 137 16.44 5.91 -10.27
CA ASN A 137 16.61 4.99 -11.39
C ASN A 137 16.70 3.55 -10.89
N ILE A 138 17.43 3.31 -9.80
CA ILE A 138 17.52 1.97 -9.19
C ILE A 138 16.14 1.49 -8.71
N VAL A 139 15.36 2.39 -8.09
CA VAL A 139 14.00 2.05 -7.65
C VAL A 139 13.11 1.73 -8.85
N PHE A 140 13.17 2.52 -9.91
CA PHE A 140 12.39 2.28 -11.12
C PHE A 140 12.70 0.91 -11.73
N ASP A 141 13.98 0.63 -11.96
CA ASP A 141 14.42 -0.62 -12.61
C ASP A 141 14.09 -1.87 -11.80
N LYS A 142 14.04 -1.75 -10.47
CA LYS A 142 13.81 -2.88 -9.57
C LYS A 142 12.34 -3.11 -9.21
N HIS A 143 11.55 -2.05 -9.13
CA HIS A 143 10.26 -2.09 -8.46
C HIS A 143 9.07 -1.70 -9.33
N PHE A 144 9.28 -1.18 -10.55
CA PHE A 144 8.17 -0.84 -11.44
C PHE A 144 8.05 -1.84 -12.59
N GLU A 145 6.95 -2.60 -12.61
CA GLU A 145 6.69 -3.65 -13.60
C GLU A 145 5.44 -3.34 -14.44
N THR A 146 4.36 -2.79 -13.82
CA THR A 146 3.10 -2.53 -14.52
C THR A 146 3.25 -1.38 -15.54
N ALA A 147 2.46 -1.43 -16.62
CA ALA A 147 2.47 -0.38 -17.63
C ALA A 147 1.99 0.96 -17.05
N THR A 148 0.97 0.91 -16.20
CA THR A 148 0.38 2.10 -15.57
C THR A 148 1.31 2.69 -14.52
N GLY A 149 1.93 1.86 -13.67
CA GLY A 149 2.90 2.33 -12.67
C GLY A 149 4.11 3.01 -13.30
N LYS A 150 4.67 2.43 -14.37
CA LYS A 150 5.75 3.04 -15.15
C LYS A 150 5.34 4.39 -15.74
N ARG A 151 4.13 4.49 -16.29
CA ARG A 151 3.60 5.76 -16.78
C ARG A 151 3.46 6.80 -15.66
N PHE A 152 2.93 6.40 -14.50
CA PHE A 152 2.81 7.30 -13.34
C PHE A 152 4.17 7.75 -12.84
N TYR A 153 5.15 6.84 -12.75
CA TYR A 153 6.51 7.19 -12.41
C TYR A 153 7.07 8.27 -13.35
N ASN A 154 6.95 8.07 -14.67
CA ASN A 154 7.44 9.04 -15.65
C ASN A 154 6.79 10.41 -15.47
N ASN A 155 5.47 10.46 -15.27
CA ASN A 155 4.73 11.72 -15.15
C ASN A 155 5.05 12.43 -13.82
N VAL A 156 5.08 11.69 -12.72
CA VAL A 156 5.16 12.26 -11.36
C VAL A 156 6.61 12.51 -10.95
N ILE A 157 7.51 11.56 -11.24
CA ILE A 157 8.90 11.61 -10.75
C ILE A 157 9.83 12.29 -11.75
N LEU A 158 9.65 12.03 -13.05
CA LEU A 158 10.50 12.61 -14.10
C LEU A 158 9.90 13.86 -14.75
N GLY A 159 8.62 14.17 -14.53
CA GLY A 159 7.91 15.28 -15.18
C GLY A 159 7.84 15.14 -16.71
N LYS A 160 7.76 13.90 -17.21
CA LYS A 160 7.65 13.58 -18.64
C LYS A 160 6.23 13.11 -18.95
N GLU A 161 5.64 13.65 -20.01
CA GLU A 161 4.37 13.19 -20.57
C GLU A 161 4.53 11.83 -21.28
#